data_3167bbb7abc8e25a86aa7e6a9440d603
#
_entry.id   3167bbb7abc8e25a86aa7e6a9440d603
#
_cell.length_a   1.000
_cell.length_b   1.000
_cell.length_c   1.000
_cell.angle_alpha   90.00
_cell.angle_beta   90.00
_cell.angle_gamma   90.00
#
_symmetry.space_group_name_H-M   'P 1'
#
loop_
_entity.id
_entity.type
_entity.pdbx_description
1 polymer ?
#
loop_
_entity_poly.entity_id
_entity_poly.type
_entity_poly.pdbx_seq_one_letter_code
_entity_poly.pdbx_strand_id
1 'polypeptide(L)'
;RRFDLPVRRFLLELAPFESFDLEMARMVSGDPRAGERLDWLLRYTTMLRYDDCQCFHFWSGFRAFLRWEMDREYTEEKRKALFSRGGLYYELKEDYAHALECYTSGGDHAKVSELLIRNAELHPGMGHYAEMEQYYRALPGAEILASPSLMQGMSMLCALSADYDGSEHW
;
A
#
# COMPACT_ATOMS: atom_id res chain seq x y z
N ARG A 1 16.52 -14.04 -21.07
CA ARG A 1 15.28 -14.15 -21.88
C ARG A 1 14.44 -12.87 -21.63
N ARG A 2 14.08 -12.19 -22.71
CA ARG A 2 13.12 -11.08 -22.63
C ARG A 2 11.71 -11.68 -22.49
N PHE A 3 10.96 -11.26 -21.49
CA PHE A 3 9.52 -11.56 -21.41
C PHE A 3 8.78 -10.82 -22.53
N ASP A 4 7.73 -11.43 -23.06
CA ASP A 4 6.80 -10.75 -23.97
C ASP A 4 6.05 -9.63 -23.23
N LEU A 5 5.58 -8.67 -24.00
CA LEU A 5 4.98 -7.44 -23.45
C LEU A 5 3.87 -7.68 -22.43
N PRO A 6 2.91 -8.62 -22.63
CA PRO A 6 1.88 -8.87 -21.63
C PRO A 6 2.39 -9.43 -20.30
N VAL A 7 3.39 -10.34 -20.34
CA VAL A 7 4.01 -10.88 -19.12
C VAL A 7 4.83 -9.81 -18.42
N ARG A 8 5.60 -9.02 -19.18
CA ARG A 8 6.38 -7.91 -18.62
C ARG A 8 5.48 -6.90 -17.93
N ARG A 9 4.38 -6.50 -18.55
CA ARG A 9 3.39 -5.60 -17.95
C ARG A 9 2.85 -6.16 -16.65
N PHE A 10 2.42 -7.42 -16.63
CA PHE A 10 1.91 -8.12 -15.45
C PHE A 10 2.93 -8.12 -14.30
N LEU A 11 4.20 -8.39 -14.59
CA LEU A 11 5.27 -8.35 -13.59
C LEU A 11 5.50 -6.94 -13.02
N LEU A 12 5.50 -5.91 -13.87
CA LEU A 12 5.69 -4.52 -13.44
C LEU A 12 4.53 -4.05 -12.55
N GLU A 13 3.30 -4.45 -12.85
CA GLU A 13 2.12 -4.07 -12.08
C GLU A 13 2.09 -4.72 -10.68
N LEU A 14 2.72 -5.87 -10.49
CA LEU A 14 2.84 -6.53 -9.20
C LEU A 14 4.11 -6.16 -8.42
N ALA A 15 5.08 -5.51 -9.05
CA ALA A 15 6.36 -5.16 -8.43
C ALA A 15 6.27 -4.29 -7.16
N PRO A 16 5.28 -3.38 -6.98
CA PRO A 16 5.13 -2.60 -5.76
C PRO A 16 4.93 -3.46 -4.52
N PHE A 17 4.26 -4.60 -4.64
CA PHE A 17 3.82 -5.42 -3.52
C PHE A 17 4.89 -6.44 -3.13
N GLU A 18 5.08 -6.62 -1.82
CA GLU A 18 6.07 -7.57 -1.30
C GLU A 18 5.60 -9.01 -1.44
N SER A 19 4.33 -9.21 -1.15
CA SER A 19 3.62 -10.47 -1.34
C SER A 19 2.23 -10.21 -1.93
N PHE A 20 1.69 -11.18 -2.62
CA PHE A 20 0.34 -11.10 -3.19
C PHE A 20 -0.20 -12.50 -3.42
N ASP A 21 -1.49 -12.67 -3.31
CA ASP A 21 -2.20 -13.87 -3.72
C ASP A 21 -2.74 -13.75 -5.16
N LEU A 22 -3.41 -14.80 -5.63
CA LEU A 22 -3.98 -14.79 -6.98
C LEU A 22 -5.08 -13.74 -7.16
N GLU A 23 -5.88 -13.50 -6.11
CA GLU A 23 -6.97 -12.52 -6.14
C GLU A 23 -6.42 -11.11 -6.28
N MET A 24 -5.41 -10.77 -5.47
CA MET A 24 -4.71 -9.50 -5.55
C MET A 24 -4.04 -9.31 -6.92
N ALA A 25 -3.37 -10.36 -7.43
CA ALA A 25 -2.74 -10.31 -8.74
C ALA A 25 -3.75 -9.98 -9.86
N ARG A 26 -4.93 -10.59 -9.83
CA ARG A 26 -6.02 -10.30 -10.76
C ARG A 26 -6.53 -8.87 -10.62
N MET A 27 -6.77 -8.43 -9.39
CA MET A 27 -7.34 -7.12 -9.11
C MET A 27 -6.39 -5.98 -9.48
N VAL A 28 -5.12 -6.11 -9.16
CA VAL A 28 -4.10 -5.08 -9.43
C VAL A 28 -3.77 -5.01 -10.92
N SER A 29 -3.52 -6.14 -11.57
CA SER A 29 -3.13 -6.17 -12.98
C SER A 29 -4.31 -6.05 -13.95
N GLY A 30 -5.52 -6.42 -13.51
CA GLY A 30 -6.68 -6.56 -14.39
C GLY A 30 -6.51 -7.67 -15.43
N ASP A 31 -5.57 -8.60 -15.25
CA ASP A 31 -5.30 -9.67 -16.19
C ASP A 31 -6.14 -10.92 -15.86
N PRO A 32 -7.10 -11.30 -16.71
CA PRO A 32 -7.93 -12.49 -16.47
C PRO A 32 -7.10 -13.80 -16.45
N ARG A 33 -5.92 -13.80 -17.09
CA ARG A 33 -5.01 -14.94 -17.13
C ARG A 33 -3.90 -14.88 -16.08
N ALA A 34 -4.09 -14.12 -15.00
CA ALA A 34 -3.10 -13.99 -13.92
C ALA A 34 -2.66 -15.36 -13.38
N GLY A 35 -3.60 -16.29 -13.14
CA GLY A 35 -3.28 -17.65 -12.67
C GLY A 35 -2.38 -18.42 -13.63
N GLU A 36 -2.68 -18.43 -14.92
CA GLU A 36 -1.85 -19.08 -15.93
C GLU A 36 -0.42 -18.50 -15.98
N ARG A 37 -0.31 -17.17 -15.83
CA ARG A 37 1.00 -16.49 -15.80
C ARG A 37 1.80 -16.84 -14.56
N LEU A 38 1.16 -16.85 -13.39
CA LEU A 38 1.82 -17.22 -12.13
C LEU A 38 2.27 -18.67 -12.16
N ASP A 39 1.43 -19.60 -12.63
CA ASP A 39 1.79 -21.00 -12.81
C ASP A 39 2.97 -21.18 -13.76
N TRP A 40 2.95 -20.44 -14.86
CA TRP A 40 4.05 -20.47 -15.82
C TRP A 40 5.35 -19.94 -15.20
N LEU A 41 5.29 -18.82 -14.46
CA LEU A 41 6.45 -18.24 -13.78
C LEU A 41 7.04 -19.19 -12.75
N LEU A 42 6.21 -19.86 -11.94
CA LEU A 42 6.66 -20.85 -10.95
C LEU A 42 7.34 -22.06 -11.60
N ARG A 43 6.80 -22.56 -12.73
CA ARG A 43 7.31 -23.77 -13.39
C ARG A 43 8.59 -23.53 -14.19
N TYR A 44 8.71 -22.37 -14.82
CA TYR A 44 9.76 -22.12 -15.83
C TYR A 44 10.77 -21.06 -15.44
N THR A 45 10.63 -20.46 -14.25
CA THR A 45 11.56 -19.46 -13.74
C THR A 45 11.87 -19.70 -12.26
N THR A 46 12.96 -19.11 -11.79
CA THR A 46 13.31 -19.06 -10.36
C THR A 46 13.00 -17.68 -9.73
N MET A 47 12.25 -16.83 -10.43
CA MET A 47 12.04 -15.43 -10.06
C MET A 47 10.86 -15.24 -9.12
N LEU A 48 9.98 -16.25 -9.02
CA LEU A 48 8.79 -16.27 -8.19
C LEU A 48 8.84 -17.50 -7.28
N ARG A 49 8.42 -17.33 -6.04
CA ARG A 49 8.19 -18.42 -5.08
C ARG A 49 6.77 -18.35 -4.54
N TYR A 50 6.26 -19.48 -4.11
CA TYR A 50 4.96 -19.62 -3.46
C TYR A 50 5.17 -20.19 -2.07
N ASP A 51 4.52 -19.63 -1.07
CA ASP A 51 4.67 -20.03 0.34
C ASP A 51 3.45 -20.79 0.88
N ASP A 52 3.56 -21.26 2.11
CA ASP A 52 2.50 -22.01 2.79
C ASP A 52 1.27 -21.13 3.14
N CYS A 53 1.42 -19.81 3.11
CA CYS A 53 0.33 -18.83 3.30
C CYS A 53 -0.43 -18.55 2.01
N GLN A 54 -0.19 -19.31 0.95
CA GLN A 54 -0.80 -19.14 -0.37
C GLN A 54 -0.45 -17.79 -1.03
N CYS A 55 0.72 -17.22 -0.69
CA CYS A 55 1.22 -15.98 -1.23
C CYS A 55 2.39 -16.20 -2.18
N PHE A 56 2.43 -15.39 -3.23
CA PHE A 56 3.52 -15.30 -4.17
C PHE A 56 4.49 -14.21 -3.75
N HIS A 57 5.78 -14.46 -3.92
CA HIS A 57 6.84 -13.51 -3.64
C HIS A 57 7.83 -13.49 -4.79
N PHE A 58 8.20 -12.31 -5.25
CA PHE A 58 9.36 -12.17 -6.12
C PHE A 58 10.65 -12.29 -5.31
N TRP A 59 11.70 -12.83 -5.90
CA TRP A 59 13.03 -12.71 -5.35
C TRP A 59 13.41 -11.23 -5.19
N SER A 60 14.03 -10.86 -4.08
CA SER A 60 14.29 -9.46 -3.71
C SER A 60 15.02 -8.68 -4.79
N GLY A 61 16.07 -9.25 -5.38
CA GLY A 61 16.81 -8.61 -6.48
C GLY A 61 15.99 -8.45 -7.75
N PHE A 62 15.15 -9.42 -8.07
CA PHE A 62 14.25 -9.34 -9.22
C PHE A 62 13.14 -8.31 -8.98
N ARG A 63 12.56 -8.29 -7.78
CA ARG A 63 11.57 -7.27 -7.40
C ARG A 63 12.16 -5.86 -7.48
N ALA A 64 13.37 -5.66 -6.95
CA ALA A 64 14.05 -4.36 -7.03
C ALA A 64 14.26 -3.90 -8.48
N PHE A 65 14.67 -4.80 -9.37
CA PHE A 65 14.78 -4.54 -10.81
C PHE A 65 13.42 -4.17 -11.42
N LEU A 66 12.36 -4.92 -11.12
CA LEU A 66 11.01 -4.62 -11.64
C LEU A 66 10.50 -3.26 -11.16
N ARG A 67 10.75 -2.89 -9.90
CA ARG A 67 10.39 -1.58 -9.36
C ARG A 67 11.13 -0.45 -10.09
N TRP A 68 12.42 -0.60 -10.29
CA TRP A 68 13.21 0.36 -11.05
C TRP A 68 12.71 0.51 -12.50
N GLU A 69 12.38 -0.59 -13.18
CA GLU A 69 11.77 -0.56 -14.51
C GLU A 69 10.39 0.12 -14.49
N MET A 70 9.55 -0.18 -13.50
CA MET A 70 8.25 0.45 -13.32
C MET A 70 8.38 1.97 -13.13
N ASP A 71 9.32 2.43 -12.30
CA ASP A 71 9.55 3.86 -12.05
C ASP A 71 10.00 4.60 -13.32
N ARG A 72 10.67 3.91 -14.23
CA ARG A 72 11.08 4.47 -15.54
C ARG A 72 9.97 4.51 -16.58
N GLU A 73 9.06 3.53 -16.56
CA GLU A 73 8.08 3.35 -17.64
C GLU A 73 6.70 3.88 -17.30
N TYR A 74 6.36 3.92 -16.00
CA TYR A 74 5.03 4.31 -15.57
C TYR A 74 4.99 5.76 -15.09
N THR A 75 3.96 6.47 -15.52
CA THR A 75 3.66 7.81 -14.99
C THR A 75 3.27 7.71 -13.51
N GLU A 76 3.34 8.83 -12.82
CA GLU A 76 2.93 8.93 -11.42
C GLU A 76 1.47 8.50 -11.22
N GLU A 77 0.58 8.94 -12.12
CA GLU A 77 -0.84 8.57 -12.08
C GLU A 77 -1.05 7.06 -12.21
N LYS A 78 -0.28 6.41 -13.09
CA LYS A 78 -0.37 4.96 -13.28
C LYS A 78 0.13 4.21 -12.05
N ARG A 79 1.23 4.66 -11.43
CA ARG A 79 1.73 4.10 -10.18
C ARG A 79 0.73 4.29 -9.04
N LYS A 80 0.17 5.48 -8.90
CA LYS A 80 -0.90 5.78 -7.94
C LYS A 80 -2.09 4.85 -8.11
N ALA A 81 -2.53 4.61 -9.34
CA ALA A 81 -3.62 3.68 -9.63
C ALA A 81 -3.32 2.23 -9.20
N LEU A 82 -2.07 1.77 -9.33
CA LEU A 82 -1.67 0.43 -8.86
C LEU A 82 -1.75 0.34 -7.33
N PHE A 83 -1.21 1.32 -6.62
CA PHE A 83 -1.29 1.36 -5.15
C PHE A 83 -2.73 1.48 -4.66
N SER A 84 -3.58 2.26 -5.33
CA SER A 84 -5.00 2.38 -4.98
C SER A 84 -5.75 1.04 -5.14
N ARG A 85 -5.43 0.25 -6.18
CA ARG A 85 -5.99 -1.10 -6.34
C ARG A 85 -5.52 -2.06 -5.25
N GLY A 86 -4.23 -1.99 -4.88
CA GLY A 86 -3.69 -2.77 -3.76
C GLY A 86 -4.33 -2.37 -2.43
N GLY A 87 -4.48 -1.07 -2.17
CA GLY A 87 -5.17 -0.56 -1.00
C GLY A 87 -6.61 -1.04 -0.92
N LEU A 88 -7.35 -0.99 -2.03
CA LEU A 88 -8.71 -1.50 -2.10
C LEU A 88 -8.78 -3.02 -1.84
N TYR A 89 -7.83 -3.79 -2.37
CA TYR A 89 -7.76 -5.23 -2.08
C TYR A 89 -7.65 -5.49 -0.58
N TYR A 90 -6.72 -4.81 0.12
CA TYR A 90 -6.54 -4.97 1.55
C TYR A 90 -7.73 -4.44 2.37
N GLU A 91 -8.35 -3.35 1.93
CA GLU A 91 -9.56 -2.80 2.55
C GLU A 91 -10.73 -3.80 2.49
N LEU A 92 -10.90 -4.50 1.36
CA LEU A 92 -11.91 -5.57 1.20
C LEU A 92 -11.61 -6.81 2.07
N LYS A 93 -10.35 -7.02 2.44
CA LYS A 93 -9.93 -8.08 3.39
C LYS A 93 -9.92 -7.61 4.85
N GLU A 94 -10.35 -6.37 5.11
CA GLU A 94 -10.32 -5.74 6.44
C GLU A 94 -8.89 -5.60 7.02
N ASP A 95 -7.88 -5.67 6.16
CA ASP A 95 -6.47 -5.45 6.51
C ASP A 95 -6.11 -3.97 6.33
N TYR A 96 -6.55 -3.17 7.29
CA TYR A 96 -6.43 -1.70 7.22
C TYR A 96 -4.98 -1.21 7.31
N ALA A 97 -4.09 -1.98 7.96
CA ALA A 97 -2.68 -1.62 8.07
C ALA A 97 -2.00 -1.64 6.68
N HIS A 98 -2.14 -2.72 5.94
CA HIS A 98 -1.61 -2.82 4.58
C HIS A 98 -2.36 -1.91 3.59
N ALA A 99 -3.66 -1.67 3.80
CA ALA A 99 -4.42 -0.71 3.00
C ALA A 99 -3.85 0.72 3.17
N LEU A 100 -3.59 1.15 4.41
CA LEU A 100 -2.96 2.45 4.71
C LEU A 100 -1.57 2.56 4.09
N GLU A 101 -0.75 1.51 4.18
CA GLU A 101 0.57 1.47 3.57
C GLU A 101 0.49 1.68 2.05
N CYS A 102 -0.43 0.98 1.38
CA CYS A 102 -0.64 1.12 -0.06
C CYS A 102 -1.10 2.54 -0.43
N TYR A 103 -2.13 3.07 0.23
CA TYR A 103 -2.65 4.40 -0.08
C TYR A 103 -1.61 5.51 0.21
N THR A 104 -0.86 5.39 1.29
CA THR A 104 0.24 6.31 1.60
C THR A 104 1.33 6.27 0.54
N SER A 105 1.76 5.07 0.13
CA SER A 105 2.75 4.88 -0.93
C SER A 105 2.27 5.40 -2.29
N GLY A 106 0.97 5.34 -2.54
CA GLY A 106 0.34 5.90 -3.74
C GLY A 106 0.06 7.40 -3.66
N GLY A 107 0.25 8.05 -2.50
CA GLY A 107 -0.09 9.45 -2.29
C GLY A 107 -1.60 9.73 -2.34
N ASP A 108 -2.44 8.75 -1.99
CA ASP A 108 -3.88 8.89 -1.91
C ASP A 108 -4.29 9.40 -0.51
N HIS A 109 -4.00 10.68 -0.27
CA HIS A 109 -4.24 11.31 1.03
C HIS A 109 -5.70 11.26 1.47
N ALA A 110 -6.64 11.33 0.54
CA ALA A 110 -8.06 11.26 0.84
C ALA A 110 -8.44 9.89 1.45
N LYS A 111 -7.94 8.80 0.86
CA LYS A 111 -8.15 7.45 1.40
C LYS A 111 -7.42 7.21 2.72
N VAL A 112 -6.20 7.73 2.88
CA VAL A 112 -5.48 7.67 4.15
C VAL A 112 -6.28 8.39 5.24
N SER A 113 -6.77 9.61 4.98
CA SER A 113 -7.59 10.40 5.91
C SER A 113 -8.88 9.65 6.30
N GLU A 114 -9.61 9.10 5.32
CA GLU A 114 -10.83 8.31 5.56
C GLU A 114 -10.57 7.11 6.49
N LEU A 115 -9.52 6.35 6.23
CA LEU A 115 -9.19 5.18 7.04
C LEU A 115 -8.71 5.55 8.45
N LEU A 116 -7.93 6.61 8.60
CA LEU A 116 -7.48 7.08 9.91
C LEU A 116 -8.66 7.56 10.76
N ILE A 117 -9.60 8.31 10.20
CA ILE A 117 -10.81 8.78 10.89
C ILE A 117 -11.64 7.58 11.34
N ARG A 118 -11.93 6.64 10.42
CA ARG A 118 -12.72 5.45 10.73
C ARG A 118 -12.05 4.59 11.80
N ASN A 119 -10.75 4.47 11.76
CA ASN A 119 -9.99 3.69 12.72
C ASN A 119 -9.96 4.33 14.10
N ALA A 120 -9.86 5.67 14.19
CA ALA A 120 -9.96 6.42 15.43
C ALA A 120 -11.35 6.29 16.10
N GLU A 121 -12.42 6.23 15.31
CA GLU A 121 -13.78 6.00 15.81
C GLU A 121 -13.96 4.59 16.40
N LEU A 122 -13.33 3.59 15.78
CA LEU A 122 -13.42 2.19 16.23
C LEU A 122 -12.52 1.90 17.45
N HIS A 123 -11.40 2.64 17.57
CA HIS A 123 -10.36 2.40 18.57
C HIS A 123 -9.95 3.71 19.25
N PRO A 124 -10.75 4.27 20.15
CA PRO A 124 -10.47 5.59 20.75
C PRO A 124 -9.30 5.61 21.76
N GLY A 125 -8.62 4.48 21.96
CA GLY A 125 -7.49 4.38 22.91
C GLY A 125 -6.21 5.05 22.41
N MET A 126 -5.42 5.61 23.34
CA MET A 126 -4.17 6.33 23.00
C MET A 126 -3.13 5.45 22.27
N GLY A 127 -3.06 4.15 22.58
CA GLY A 127 -2.14 3.21 21.94
C GLY A 127 -2.34 3.10 20.44
N HIS A 128 -3.57 3.22 19.98
CA HIS A 128 -3.91 3.17 18.57
C HIS A 128 -3.27 4.32 17.76
N TYR A 129 -3.26 5.55 18.31
CA TYR A 129 -2.63 6.69 17.64
C TYR A 129 -1.12 6.48 17.46
N ALA A 130 -0.44 5.87 18.44
CA ALA A 130 0.98 5.57 18.34
C ALA A 130 1.28 4.58 17.19
N GLU A 131 0.43 3.57 16.99
CA GLU A 131 0.56 2.61 15.88
C GLU A 131 0.35 3.26 14.51
N MET A 132 -0.49 4.29 14.45
CA MET A 132 -0.83 5.00 13.22
C MET A 132 0.03 6.25 12.96
N GLU A 133 0.97 6.59 13.84
CA GLU A 133 1.77 7.82 13.78
C GLU A 133 2.36 8.11 12.42
N GLN A 134 2.97 7.10 11.79
CA GLN A 134 3.62 7.27 10.48
C GLN A 134 2.66 7.74 9.39
N TYR A 135 1.40 7.31 9.45
CA TYR A 135 0.39 7.69 8.46
C TYR A 135 -0.16 9.09 8.71
N TYR A 136 -0.37 9.47 9.98
CA TYR A 136 -0.71 10.84 10.34
C TYR A 136 0.37 11.84 9.89
N ARG A 137 1.66 11.51 10.13
CA ARG A 137 2.78 12.37 9.73
C ARG A 137 3.03 12.40 8.22
N ALA A 138 2.53 11.42 7.47
CA ALA A 138 2.61 11.40 6.00
C ALA A 138 1.55 12.29 5.34
N LEU A 139 0.49 12.70 6.08
CA LEU A 139 -0.54 13.58 5.54
C LEU A 139 -0.04 15.02 5.42
N PRO A 140 -0.39 15.74 4.35
CA PRO A 140 -0.19 17.17 4.26
C PRO A 140 -0.96 17.90 5.39
N GLY A 141 -0.37 18.98 5.93
CA GLY A 141 -1.02 19.77 6.98
C GLY A 141 -2.42 20.26 6.60
N ALA A 142 -2.65 20.59 5.33
CA ALA A 142 -3.96 20.99 4.83
C ALA A 142 -5.03 19.89 4.99
N GLU A 143 -4.67 18.62 4.80
CA GLU A 143 -5.57 17.48 5.01
C GLU A 143 -5.92 17.31 6.49
N ILE A 144 -4.94 17.47 7.36
CA ILE A 144 -5.15 17.39 8.81
C ILE A 144 -6.07 18.51 9.27
N LEU A 145 -5.83 19.75 8.85
CA LEU A 145 -6.65 20.93 9.19
C LEU A 145 -8.07 20.85 8.63
N ALA A 146 -8.31 20.05 7.62
CA ALA A 146 -9.65 19.86 7.05
C ALA A 146 -10.58 19.00 7.92
N SER A 147 -10.03 18.26 8.93
CA SER A 147 -10.80 17.34 9.76
C SER A 147 -10.50 17.49 11.25
N PRO A 148 -11.50 17.81 12.08
CA PRO A 148 -11.33 17.85 13.55
C PRO A 148 -10.81 16.52 14.12
N SER A 149 -11.22 15.37 13.57
CA SER A 149 -10.75 14.06 14.02
C SER A 149 -9.27 13.86 13.74
N LEU A 150 -8.76 14.33 12.59
CA LEU A 150 -7.34 14.27 12.27
C LEU A 150 -6.52 15.24 13.12
N MET A 151 -7.02 16.45 13.36
CA MET A 151 -6.38 17.40 14.27
C MET A 151 -6.28 16.83 15.69
N GLN A 152 -7.35 16.24 16.20
CA GLN A 152 -7.32 15.54 17.48
C GLN A 152 -6.28 14.42 17.51
N GLY A 153 -6.19 13.61 16.46
CA GLY A 153 -5.19 12.55 16.34
C GLY A 153 -3.76 13.10 16.39
N MET A 154 -3.47 14.16 15.65
CA MET A 154 -2.16 14.83 15.69
C MET A 154 -1.84 15.43 17.05
N SER A 155 -2.81 16.13 17.69
CA SER A 155 -2.65 16.66 19.05
C SER A 155 -2.33 15.54 20.06
N MET A 156 -3.01 14.39 19.97
CA MET A 156 -2.72 13.22 20.81
C MET A 156 -1.33 12.66 20.58
N LEU A 157 -0.87 12.57 19.33
CA LEU A 157 0.48 12.11 18.99
C LEU A 157 1.57 13.05 19.52
N CYS A 158 1.37 14.36 19.39
CA CYS A 158 2.27 15.35 19.97
C CYS A 158 2.33 15.24 21.50
N ALA A 159 1.19 15.06 22.16
CA ALA A 159 1.14 14.86 23.60
C ALA A 159 1.87 13.57 24.03
N LEU A 160 1.74 12.47 23.28
CA LEU A 160 2.46 11.21 23.53
C LEU A 160 3.98 11.36 23.41
N SER A 161 4.44 12.22 22.50
CA SER A 161 5.88 12.51 22.30
C SER A 161 6.40 13.66 23.20
N ALA A 162 5.60 14.15 24.13
CA ALA A 162 5.90 15.29 24.99
C ALA A 162 6.17 16.61 24.22
N ASP A 163 5.65 16.71 23.01
CA ASP A 163 5.64 17.94 22.20
C ASP A 163 4.37 18.74 22.51
N TYR A 164 4.40 19.47 23.63
CA TYR A 164 3.25 20.21 24.09
C TYR A 164 2.89 21.40 23.19
N ASP A 165 3.91 22.07 22.61
CA ASP A 165 3.70 23.18 21.68
C ASP A 165 3.02 22.69 20.40
N GLY A 166 3.46 21.54 19.87
CA GLY A 166 2.81 20.87 18.73
C GLY A 166 1.38 20.42 19.05
N SER A 167 1.13 19.95 20.27
CA SER A 167 -0.22 19.54 20.71
C SER A 167 -1.21 20.70 20.76
N GLU A 168 -0.77 21.91 21.13
CA GLU A 168 -1.59 23.11 21.11
C GLU A 168 -1.80 23.70 19.72
N HIS A 169 -0.92 23.37 18.78
CA HIS A 169 -1.00 23.83 17.40
C HIS A 169 -2.14 23.14 16.61
N TRP A 170 -2.41 21.89 16.87
CA TRP A 170 -3.45 21.09 16.20
C TRP A 170 -4.77 21.09 17.00
#